data_e721ea8febc73f3055b2327cabdc9b1a
#
_entry.id   e721ea8febc73f3055b2327cabdc9b1a
#
_cell.length_a   1.000
_cell.length_b   1.000
_cell.length_c   1.000
_cell.angle_alpha   90.00
_cell.angle_beta   90.00
_cell.angle_gamma   90.00
#
_symmetry.space_group_name_H-M   'P 1'
#
loop_
_entity.id
_entity.type
_entity.pdbx_description
1 polymer ?
#
loop_
_entity_poly.entity_id
_entity_poly.type
_entity_poly.pdbx_seq_one_letter_code
_entity_poly.pdbx_strand_id
1 'polypeptide(L)'
;MGVAFYLTYVETSGTEAFCGPVGDCNTVQLSPYATLFGFLHVGLLGLIGYALILIAWAVYTFGPQGLRWTSAIALWGMAFFGVLFSIYLTFLEPFVIGATCMWCISSATIITLTFLAAAGPAKRAWQEDDFDDEDFDDEDDLADDE
;
A
#
# COMPACT_ATOMS: atom_id res chain seq x y z
N MET A 1 4.56 -5.80 7.66
CA MET A 1 4.65 -7.27 7.54
C MET A 1 4.26 -8.00 8.83
N GLY A 2 4.92 -7.79 9.99
CA GLY A 2 4.63 -8.53 11.22
C GLY A 2 3.17 -8.48 11.67
N VAL A 3 2.56 -7.29 11.67
CA VAL A 3 1.13 -7.09 12.00
C VAL A 3 0.23 -7.87 11.06
N ALA A 4 0.44 -7.75 9.75
CA ALA A 4 -0.38 -8.44 8.75
C ALA A 4 -0.24 -9.98 8.84
N PHE A 5 0.98 -10.46 9.09
CA PHE A 5 1.22 -11.89 9.31
C PHE A 5 0.52 -12.40 10.57
N TYR A 6 0.61 -11.66 11.68
CA TYR A 6 -0.05 -12.01 12.93
C TYR A 6 -1.58 -12.07 12.76
N LEU A 7 -2.19 -11.07 12.12
CA LEU A 7 -3.62 -11.03 11.86
C LEU A 7 -4.06 -12.19 10.95
N THR A 8 -3.33 -12.46 9.87
CA THR A 8 -3.61 -13.60 8.99
C THR A 8 -3.53 -14.93 9.73
N TYR A 9 -2.55 -15.09 10.61
CA TYR A 9 -2.42 -16.29 11.44
C TYR A 9 -3.63 -16.46 12.37
N VAL A 10 -4.04 -15.39 13.06
CA VAL A 10 -5.21 -15.39 13.95
C VAL A 10 -6.48 -15.71 13.19
N GLU A 11 -6.71 -15.08 12.04
CA GLU A 11 -7.88 -15.30 11.18
C GLU A 11 -7.95 -16.75 10.66
N THR A 12 -6.82 -17.32 10.26
CA THR A 12 -6.78 -18.68 9.71
C THR A 12 -6.81 -19.76 10.78
N SER A 13 -6.24 -19.50 11.97
CA SER A 13 -6.25 -20.46 13.09
C SER A 13 -7.52 -20.40 13.94
N GLY A 14 -8.39 -19.40 13.73
CA GLY A 14 -9.60 -19.21 14.52
C GLY A 14 -9.33 -18.90 16.01
N THR A 15 -8.13 -18.45 16.34
CA THR A 15 -7.75 -18.02 17.68
C THR A 15 -8.13 -16.58 17.92
N GLU A 16 -8.39 -16.19 19.16
CA GLU A 16 -8.67 -14.81 19.52
C GLU A 16 -7.41 -13.94 19.38
N ALA A 17 -7.54 -12.78 18.72
CA ALA A 17 -6.46 -11.82 18.65
C ALA A 17 -6.21 -11.21 20.03
N PHE A 18 -4.93 -11.04 20.41
CA PHE A 18 -4.58 -10.27 21.59
C PHE A 18 -4.88 -8.79 21.33
N CYS A 19 -5.98 -8.32 21.88
CA CYS A 19 -6.38 -6.92 21.86
C CYS A 19 -6.01 -6.30 23.20
N GLY A 20 -5.42 -5.10 23.17
CA GLY A 20 -5.13 -4.33 24.37
C GLY A 20 -6.43 -3.90 25.10
N PRO A 21 -6.29 -3.11 26.18
CA PRO A 21 -7.45 -2.68 26.99
C PRO A 21 -8.41 -1.75 26.25
N VAL A 22 -8.10 -1.35 25.04
CA VAL A 22 -8.91 -0.44 24.20
C VAL A 22 -9.17 -1.11 22.86
N GLY A 23 -10.43 -1.39 22.58
CA GLY A 23 -10.89 -1.94 21.31
C GLY A 23 -11.26 -3.43 21.38
N ASP A 24 -12.11 -3.84 20.44
CA ASP A 24 -12.57 -5.23 20.28
C ASP A 24 -12.21 -5.72 18.87
N CYS A 25 -10.93 -6.14 18.73
CA CYS A 25 -10.40 -6.62 17.45
C CYS A 25 -11.12 -7.89 16.97
N ASN A 26 -11.56 -8.74 17.90
CA ASN A 26 -12.24 -9.98 17.54
C ASN A 26 -13.58 -9.70 16.88
N THR A 27 -14.35 -8.73 17.39
CA THR A 27 -15.61 -8.30 16.78
C THR A 27 -15.37 -7.74 15.36
N VAL A 28 -14.30 -6.97 15.15
CA VAL A 28 -13.97 -6.45 13.81
C VAL A 28 -13.58 -7.59 12.86
N GLN A 29 -12.73 -8.52 13.29
CA GLN A 29 -12.24 -9.61 12.45
C GLN A 29 -13.31 -10.67 12.13
N LEU A 30 -14.24 -10.92 13.04
CA LEU A 30 -15.36 -11.85 12.85
C LEU A 30 -16.55 -11.22 12.11
N SER A 31 -16.50 -9.93 11.81
CA SER A 31 -17.56 -9.24 11.09
C SER A 31 -17.65 -9.70 9.63
N PRO A 32 -18.82 -9.67 9.00
CA PRO A 32 -18.99 -9.97 7.58
C PRO A 32 -18.16 -9.05 6.67
N TYR A 33 -17.76 -7.88 7.17
CA TYR A 33 -16.95 -6.89 6.47
C TYR A 33 -15.45 -7.18 6.52
N ALA A 34 -14.99 -8.08 7.42
CA ALA A 34 -13.61 -8.55 7.47
C ALA A 34 -13.26 -9.54 6.36
N THR A 35 -14.27 -10.02 5.61
CA THR A 35 -14.09 -10.90 4.46
C THR A 35 -14.60 -10.25 3.19
N LEU A 36 -13.69 -10.02 2.23
CA LEU A 36 -14.08 -9.62 0.87
C LEU A 36 -14.63 -10.82 0.12
N PHE A 37 -15.84 -10.68 -0.47
CA PHE A 37 -16.51 -11.74 -1.21
C PHE A 37 -16.75 -13.05 -0.42
N GLY A 38 -16.70 -13.02 0.92
CA GLY A 38 -16.99 -14.16 1.78
C GLY A 38 -15.87 -15.20 1.93
N PHE A 39 -14.72 -15.03 1.24
CA PHE A 39 -13.61 -15.97 1.34
C PHE A 39 -12.23 -15.32 1.48
N LEU A 40 -12.09 -14.05 1.15
CA LEU A 40 -10.79 -13.34 1.23
C LEU A 40 -10.73 -12.47 2.49
N HIS A 41 -9.96 -12.90 3.47
CA HIS A 41 -9.77 -12.14 4.71
C HIS A 41 -8.94 -10.88 4.47
N VAL A 42 -9.33 -9.77 5.09
CA VAL A 42 -8.66 -8.47 4.96
C VAL A 42 -7.20 -8.55 5.43
N GLY A 43 -6.89 -9.36 6.44
CA GLY A 43 -5.51 -9.61 6.89
C GLY A 43 -4.65 -10.23 5.79
N LEU A 44 -5.16 -11.22 5.07
CA LEU A 44 -4.46 -11.84 3.94
C LEU A 44 -4.24 -10.85 2.79
N LEU A 45 -5.25 -10.04 2.47
CA LEU A 45 -5.13 -8.98 1.46
C LEU A 45 -4.04 -7.97 1.84
N GLY A 46 -4.00 -7.56 3.11
CA GLY A 46 -2.95 -6.70 3.66
C GLY A 46 -1.56 -7.34 3.57
N LEU A 47 -1.45 -8.65 3.87
CA LEU A 47 -0.18 -9.37 3.76
C LEU A 47 0.35 -9.40 2.33
N ILE A 48 -0.51 -9.68 1.35
CA ILE A 48 -0.17 -9.65 -0.08
C ILE A 48 0.25 -8.23 -0.49
N GLY A 49 -0.52 -7.22 -0.11
CA GLY A 49 -0.19 -5.82 -0.39
C GLY A 49 1.17 -5.40 0.14
N TYR A 50 1.49 -5.72 1.38
CA TYR A 50 2.81 -5.44 1.95
C TYR A 50 3.94 -6.25 1.29
N ALA A 51 3.68 -7.48 0.87
CA ALA A 51 4.66 -8.27 0.13
C ALA A 51 5.00 -7.62 -1.22
N LEU A 52 3.98 -7.17 -1.96
CA LEU A 52 4.17 -6.48 -3.23
C LEU A 52 4.91 -5.14 -3.06
N ILE A 53 4.61 -4.36 -2.01
CA ILE A 53 5.34 -3.14 -1.67
C ILE A 53 6.82 -3.44 -1.40
N LEU A 54 7.13 -4.51 -0.66
CA LEU A 54 8.52 -4.90 -0.42
C LEU A 54 9.24 -5.36 -1.69
N ILE A 55 8.57 -6.08 -2.58
CA ILE A 55 9.12 -6.47 -3.88
C ILE A 55 9.40 -5.22 -4.72
N ALA A 56 8.45 -4.29 -4.82
CA ALA A 56 8.62 -3.05 -5.54
C ALA A 56 9.78 -2.21 -4.96
N TRP A 57 9.90 -2.15 -3.65
CA TRP A 57 11.03 -1.49 -2.98
C TRP A 57 12.36 -2.16 -3.28
N ALA A 58 12.42 -3.49 -3.27
CA ALA A 58 13.64 -4.24 -3.61
C ALA A 58 14.05 -4.00 -5.07
N VAL A 59 13.09 -4.00 -6.00
CA VAL A 59 13.35 -3.69 -7.41
C VAL A 59 13.81 -2.24 -7.58
N TYR A 60 13.22 -1.29 -6.87
CA TYR A 60 13.67 0.10 -6.86
C TYR A 60 15.12 0.23 -6.38
N THR A 61 15.52 -0.53 -5.34
CA THR A 61 16.85 -0.42 -4.72
C THR A 61 17.93 -1.19 -5.47
N PHE A 62 17.62 -2.39 -5.95
CA PHE A 62 18.59 -3.32 -6.53
C PHE A 62 18.40 -3.56 -8.03
N GLY A 63 17.32 -3.10 -8.62
CA GLY A 63 16.98 -3.33 -10.03
C GLY A 63 17.75 -2.45 -11.00
N PRO A 64 17.72 -2.78 -12.31
CA PRO A 64 18.30 -1.97 -13.38
C PRO A 64 17.62 -0.60 -13.49
N GLN A 65 18.34 0.40 -14.00
CA GLN A 65 17.88 1.79 -14.04
C GLN A 65 16.51 1.97 -14.73
N GLY A 66 16.28 1.29 -15.84
CA GLY A 66 14.98 1.36 -16.55
C GLY A 66 13.78 0.83 -15.74
N LEU A 67 14.00 -0.08 -14.78
CA LEU A 67 12.94 -0.59 -13.92
C LEU A 67 12.72 0.23 -12.66
N ARG A 68 13.70 1.04 -12.27
CA ARG A 68 13.64 1.86 -11.04
C ARG A 68 12.54 2.90 -11.10
N TRP A 69 12.38 3.55 -12.25
CA TRP A 69 11.33 4.52 -12.48
C TRP A 69 9.93 3.91 -12.33
N THR A 70 9.66 2.84 -13.08
CA THR A 70 8.38 2.10 -12.99
C THR A 70 8.11 1.59 -11.57
N SER A 71 9.15 1.11 -10.88
CA SER A 71 9.02 0.63 -9.50
C SER A 71 8.72 1.74 -8.50
N ALA A 72 9.26 2.96 -8.69
CA ALA A 72 8.98 4.10 -7.84
C ALA A 72 7.51 4.53 -7.95
N ILE A 73 6.98 4.61 -9.17
CA ILE A 73 5.58 4.93 -9.43
C ILE A 73 4.66 3.83 -8.89
N ALA A 74 4.99 2.56 -9.15
CA ALA A 74 4.22 1.43 -8.64
C ALA A 74 4.16 1.43 -7.11
N LEU A 75 5.29 1.69 -6.44
CA LEU A 75 5.39 1.76 -4.99
C LEU A 75 4.52 2.88 -4.42
N TRP A 76 4.57 4.06 -5.03
CA TRP A 76 3.74 5.19 -4.63
C TRP A 76 2.25 4.91 -4.86
N GLY A 77 1.88 4.39 -6.03
CA GLY A 77 0.49 4.04 -6.38
C GLY A 77 -0.10 2.97 -5.47
N MET A 78 0.68 1.92 -5.14
CA MET A 78 0.26 0.87 -4.21
C MET A 78 0.10 1.40 -2.79
N ALA A 79 1.02 2.26 -2.32
CA ALA A 79 0.91 2.88 -1.02
C ALA A 79 -0.30 3.83 -0.95
N PHE A 80 -0.57 4.60 -2.02
CA PHE A 80 -1.75 5.45 -2.13
C PHE A 80 -3.04 4.65 -2.04
N PHE A 81 -3.16 3.55 -2.80
CA PHE A 81 -4.30 2.65 -2.72
C PHE A 81 -4.46 2.05 -1.32
N GLY A 82 -3.35 1.65 -0.67
CA GLY A 82 -3.35 1.15 0.69
C GLY A 82 -3.85 2.18 1.71
N VAL A 83 -3.49 3.46 1.55
CA VAL A 83 -4.00 4.55 2.40
C VAL A 83 -5.51 4.74 2.22
N LEU A 84 -6.00 4.78 0.97
CA LEU A 84 -7.44 4.90 0.71
C LEU A 84 -8.22 3.73 1.31
N PHE A 85 -7.71 2.51 1.15
CA PHE A 85 -8.31 1.32 1.71
C PHE A 85 -8.30 1.35 3.25
N SER A 86 -7.21 1.81 3.87
CA SER A 86 -7.11 1.99 5.31
C SER A 86 -8.09 3.03 5.84
N ILE A 87 -8.28 4.15 5.15
CA ILE A 87 -9.28 5.17 5.51
C ILE A 87 -10.68 4.55 5.45
N TYR A 88 -10.99 3.81 4.40
CA TYR A 88 -12.27 3.13 4.24
C TYR A 88 -12.55 2.18 5.43
N LEU A 89 -11.60 1.32 5.79
CA LEU A 89 -11.75 0.40 6.91
C LEU A 89 -11.85 1.12 8.25
N THR A 90 -11.02 2.13 8.48
CA THR A 90 -11.03 2.92 9.72
C THR A 90 -12.36 3.67 9.90
N PHE A 91 -13.00 4.06 8.80
CA PHE A 91 -14.33 4.65 8.84
C PHE A 91 -15.42 3.60 9.11
N LEU A 92 -15.28 2.39 8.53
CA LEU A 92 -16.23 1.30 8.69
C LEU A 92 -16.29 0.77 10.14
N GLU A 93 -15.14 0.72 10.81
CA GLU A 93 -15.01 0.20 12.18
C GLU A 93 -15.97 0.89 13.18
N PRO A 94 -15.92 2.20 13.41
CA PRO A 94 -16.78 2.85 14.41
C PRO A 94 -18.23 3.05 13.94
N PHE A 95 -18.47 3.25 12.63
CA PHE A 95 -19.80 3.62 12.12
C PHE A 95 -20.66 2.43 11.75
N VAL A 96 -20.09 1.31 11.34
CA VAL A 96 -20.83 0.14 10.86
C VAL A 96 -20.67 -1.04 11.81
N ILE A 97 -19.46 -1.31 12.29
CA ILE A 97 -19.16 -2.44 13.17
C ILE A 97 -19.37 -2.08 14.65
N GLY A 98 -19.16 -0.79 14.99
CA GLY A 98 -19.26 -0.29 16.37
C GLY A 98 -18.10 -0.72 17.28
N ALA A 99 -17.01 -1.22 16.71
CA ALA A 99 -15.80 -1.64 17.40
C ALA A 99 -14.58 -1.08 16.68
N THR A 100 -13.50 -0.83 17.40
CA THR A 100 -12.21 -0.36 16.85
C THR A 100 -11.14 -1.43 17.02
N CYS A 101 -10.25 -1.55 16.01
CA CYS A 101 -9.15 -2.51 16.03
C CYS A 101 -7.81 -1.75 16.16
N MET A 102 -7.08 -1.97 17.28
CA MET A 102 -5.76 -1.36 17.49
C MET A 102 -4.75 -1.76 16.41
N TRP A 103 -4.80 -2.99 15.94
CA TRP A 103 -3.93 -3.50 14.88
C TRP A 103 -4.21 -2.82 13.54
N CYS A 104 -5.50 -2.53 13.24
CA CYS A 104 -5.90 -1.82 12.03
C CYS A 104 -5.39 -0.37 12.04
N ILE A 105 -5.50 0.33 13.16
CA ILE A 105 -4.98 1.69 13.33
C ILE A 105 -3.44 1.71 13.18
N SER A 106 -2.74 0.74 13.75
CA SER A 106 -1.29 0.60 13.62
C SER A 106 -0.89 0.38 12.16
N SER A 107 -1.61 -0.49 11.44
CA SER A 107 -1.38 -0.75 10.02
C SER A 107 -1.65 0.49 9.17
N ALA A 108 -2.74 1.22 9.44
CA ALA A 108 -3.08 2.47 8.76
C ALA A 108 -1.98 3.54 8.94
N THR A 109 -1.42 3.64 10.13
CA THR A 109 -0.31 4.56 10.42
C THR A 109 0.94 4.18 9.62
N ILE A 110 1.31 2.90 9.60
CA ILE A 110 2.48 2.40 8.88
C ILE A 110 2.33 2.64 7.37
N ILE A 111 1.18 2.35 6.77
CA ILE A 111 0.98 2.55 5.32
C ILE A 111 0.99 4.03 4.94
N THR A 112 0.46 4.91 5.81
CA THR A 112 0.51 6.36 5.61
C THR A 112 1.96 6.87 5.63
N LEU A 113 2.78 6.42 6.59
CA LEU A 113 4.19 6.77 6.63
C LEU A 113 4.94 6.25 5.39
N THR A 114 4.61 5.04 4.95
CA THR A 114 5.18 4.45 3.72
C THR A 114 4.83 5.28 2.49
N PHE A 115 3.58 5.73 2.37
CA PHE A 115 3.12 6.61 1.30
C PHE A 115 3.89 7.94 1.26
N LEU A 116 4.05 8.59 2.42
CA LEU A 116 4.81 9.83 2.51
C LEU A 116 6.28 9.63 2.16
N ALA A 117 6.90 8.54 2.60
CA ALA A 117 8.28 8.21 2.26
C ALA A 117 8.46 7.91 0.76
N ALA A 118 7.48 7.27 0.12
CA ALA A 118 7.52 6.95 -1.30
C ALA A 118 7.27 8.17 -2.21
N ALA A 119 6.72 9.28 -1.69
CA ALA A 119 6.46 10.48 -2.47
C ALA A 119 7.74 11.15 -3.00
N GLY A 120 8.87 11.06 -2.27
CA GLY A 120 10.15 11.61 -2.71
C GLY A 120 10.70 10.93 -3.98
N PRO A 121 10.91 9.61 -3.97
CA PRO A 121 11.32 8.87 -5.16
C PRO A 121 10.36 9.00 -6.34
N ALA A 122 9.04 8.99 -6.08
CA ALA A 122 8.04 9.12 -7.13
C ALA A 122 8.12 10.47 -7.85
N LYS A 123 8.31 11.59 -7.13
CA LYS A 123 8.49 12.91 -7.73
C LYS A 123 9.73 12.99 -8.63
N ARG A 124 10.84 12.39 -8.22
CA ARG A 124 12.06 12.35 -9.03
C ARG A 124 11.86 11.55 -10.31
N ALA A 125 11.17 10.43 -10.21
CA ALA A 125 10.84 9.60 -11.36
C ALA A 125 10.01 10.37 -12.40
N TRP A 126 9.04 11.16 -12.00
CA TRP A 126 8.24 11.97 -12.93
C TRP A 126 9.01 13.11 -13.58
N GLN A 127 9.97 13.70 -12.88
CA GLN A 127 10.80 14.78 -13.43
C GLN A 127 11.79 14.27 -14.49
N GLU A 128 12.30 13.05 -14.34
CA GLU A 128 13.20 12.44 -15.34
C GLU A 128 12.48 12.17 -16.68
N ASP A 129 11.18 11.86 -16.65
CA ASP A 129 10.36 11.62 -17.84
C ASP A 129 10.13 12.91 -18.67
N ASP A 130 9.88 14.03 -17.97
CA ASP A 130 9.66 15.33 -18.61
C ASP A 130 10.89 15.84 -19.40
N PHE A 131 12.11 15.46 -18.99
CA PHE A 131 13.35 15.85 -19.66
C PHE A 131 13.65 15.01 -20.92
N ASP A 132 13.26 13.74 -20.93
CA ASP A 132 13.47 12.85 -22.06
C ASP A 132 12.55 13.22 -23.26
N ASP A 133 11.39 13.80 -22.98
CA ASP A 133 10.42 14.23 -24.03
C ASP A 133 10.86 15.55 -24.68
N GLU A 134 11.52 16.47 -23.98
CA GLU A 134 11.97 17.76 -24.54
C GLU A 134 13.16 17.60 -25.49
N ASP A 135 14.04 16.60 -25.28
CA ASP A 135 15.22 16.38 -26.13
C ASP A 135 14.85 15.79 -27.52
N PHE A 136 13.67 15.19 -27.69
CA PHE A 136 13.21 14.64 -28.97
C PHE A 136 12.62 15.69 -29.90
N ASP A 137 11.99 16.74 -29.37
CA ASP A 137 11.34 17.77 -30.18
C ASP A 137 12.36 18.73 -30.83
N ASP A 138 13.55 18.90 -30.22
CA ASP A 138 14.60 19.80 -30.71
C ASP A 138 15.44 19.20 -31.88
N GLU A 139 15.46 17.89 -32.07
CA GLU A 139 16.18 17.24 -33.19
C GLU A 139 15.38 17.24 -34.51
N ASP A 140 14.07 17.26 -34.44
CA ASP A 140 13.22 17.27 -35.63
C ASP A 140 13.17 18.66 -36.30
N ASP A 141 13.30 19.76 -35.55
CA ASP A 141 13.30 21.11 -36.06
C ASP A 141 14.58 21.51 -36.82
N LEU A 142 15.70 20.77 -36.62
CA LEU A 142 16.96 21.01 -37.33
C LEU A 142 17.11 20.27 -38.66
N ALA A 143 16.23 19.31 -38.92
CA ALA A 143 16.29 18.50 -40.13
C ALA A 143 15.53 19.14 -41.34
N ASP A 144 14.70 20.14 -41.11
CA ASP A 144 13.90 20.79 -42.14
C ASP A 144 14.58 22.03 -42.80
N ASP A 145 15.79 22.44 -42.34
CA ASP A 145 16.51 23.60 -42.86
C ASP A 145 17.67 23.28 -43.86
N GLU A 146 17.78 22.03 -44.34
CA GLU A 146 18.71 21.61 -45.40
C GLU A 146 17.89 21.23 -46.67
#